data_f6e57a7497126aac765f98ba4ba47c85
#
_entry.id   f6e57a7497126aac765f98ba4ba47c85
#
_cell.length_a   1.000
_cell.length_b   1.000
_cell.length_c   1.000
_cell.angle_alpha   90.00
_cell.angle_beta   90.00
_cell.angle_gamma   90.00
#
_symmetry.space_group_name_H-M   'P 1'
#
loop_
_entity.id
_entity.type
_entity.pdbx_description
1 polymer ?
#
loop_
_entity_poly.entity_id
_entity_poly.type
_entity_poly.pdbx_seq_one_letter_code
_entity_poly.pdbx_strand_id
1 'polypeptide(L)'
;MSRIKVMSELLSNKIAAGEVVEKVVSIVKELVENSVDAKSTEIKIDLKEAGLREIVVTDNGIGMDKDDAVLAFQRHATSKLYTDDDLFNINSLGFRGEALPSIAAVSEVLLKTSQGEVGTIVHIKGGKILENKNGDARKGTQITVTNMFYNTPARLKHLSSPYAELAGVTEYVNKMALSYPSIKFRLTNDEKKLLNTDGSGNLLKVIKSIYGLEITKKMLAINGSNDDYDVSGYISLPEVNRASRNHMTVLVNGRVIRNQVLNKVINDSYSSFKEDTRYPIVVIKIDTDPSLIDVNIHPSKQDIKFSNFEDLKTLISTLIVDTIKTKLLIPKIEVKEEPQLKYENLALNLDRNIINEPSEVNPDKERLTNLINFNYEQNNEYDTEEEEKYIEERPKDTLPELYPIGLALGTYIVCENEKGIYLIDQHAAEERINYERNSYLLAHPSGNTITPLIPIIIELPNNEFIKVKENIDILDSLNIKVEEFGSNSYRILSHPTWFTKGREKEIISKIFEDITNKGKDFSLAKFNDNLAKLVSCKMSIKANTRITKEAQEEIINKLRKCNNPFNCPHGRPTIIHFTTYEIERMFKRVV
;
A
#
# COMPACT_ATOMS: atom_id res chain seq x y z
N MET A 1 -51.94 -16.90 26.96
CA MET A 1 -50.90 -15.92 27.28
C MET A 1 -50.23 -15.44 25.98
N SER A 2 -50.10 -14.13 25.77
CA SER A 2 -49.42 -13.59 24.61
C SER A 2 -47.95 -14.03 24.58
N ARG A 3 -47.48 -14.60 23.45
CA ARG A 3 -46.08 -15.00 23.24
C ARG A 3 -45.17 -13.80 22.92
N ILE A 4 -45.73 -12.70 22.47
CA ILE A 4 -45.01 -11.46 22.11
C ILE A 4 -44.98 -10.56 23.34
N LYS A 5 -43.76 -10.12 23.75
CA LYS A 5 -43.55 -9.18 24.84
C LYS A 5 -42.61 -8.06 24.36
N VAL A 6 -42.84 -6.85 24.87
CA VAL A 6 -41.92 -5.71 24.68
C VAL A 6 -40.64 -6.02 25.45
N MET A 7 -39.49 -5.91 24.77
CA MET A 7 -38.18 -6.06 25.42
C MET A 7 -37.92 -4.93 26.41
N SER A 8 -37.14 -5.22 27.45
CA SER A 8 -36.65 -4.15 28.32
C SER A 8 -35.73 -3.22 27.54
N GLU A 9 -35.74 -1.95 27.89
CA GLU A 9 -34.91 -0.92 27.28
C GLU A 9 -33.41 -1.29 27.33
N LEU A 10 -32.92 -1.84 28.45
CA LEU A 10 -31.56 -2.34 28.61
C LEU A 10 -31.21 -3.44 27.62
N LEU A 11 -32.11 -4.39 27.34
CA LEU A 11 -31.89 -5.47 26.40
C LEU A 11 -31.93 -4.94 24.96
N SER A 12 -32.88 -4.09 24.66
CA SER A 12 -32.97 -3.41 23.33
C SER A 12 -31.71 -2.60 23.04
N ASN A 13 -31.18 -1.88 24.06
CA ASN A 13 -29.92 -1.12 23.92
C ASN A 13 -28.71 -2.01 23.66
N LYS A 14 -28.61 -3.19 24.30
CA LYS A 14 -27.52 -4.15 24.03
C LYS A 14 -27.60 -4.77 22.65
N ILE A 15 -28.81 -5.02 22.12
CA ILE A 15 -29.00 -5.57 20.77
C ILE A 15 -28.59 -4.51 19.74
N ALA A 16 -29.11 -3.29 19.84
CA ALA A 16 -28.76 -2.22 18.91
C ALA A 16 -27.28 -1.79 19.02
N ALA A 17 -26.69 -1.82 20.21
CA ALA A 17 -25.24 -1.66 20.37
C ALA A 17 -24.45 -2.72 19.57
N GLY A 18 -25.07 -3.89 19.26
CA GLY A 18 -24.47 -4.91 18.43
C GLY A 18 -24.37 -4.57 16.97
N GLU A 19 -25.25 -3.74 16.49
CA GLU A 19 -25.27 -3.28 15.09
C GLU A 19 -24.38 -2.06 14.88
N VAL A 20 -24.18 -1.25 15.92
CA VAL A 20 -23.45 0.01 15.86
C VAL A 20 -21.98 -0.16 16.31
N VAL A 21 -21.74 -0.95 17.37
CA VAL A 21 -20.42 -1.10 18.00
C VAL A 21 -19.93 -2.55 17.89
N GLU A 22 -19.17 -2.84 16.84
CA GLU A 22 -18.58 -4.16 16.61
C GLU A 22 -17.09 -4.22 16.99
N LYS A 23 -16.34 -3.14 16.78
CA LYS A 23 -14.89 -3.04 16.92
C LYS A 23 -14.49 -1.70 17.54
N VAL A 24 -13.20 -1.59 17.94
CA VAL A 24 -12.61 -0.33 18.40
C VAL A 24 -12.83 0.80 17.38
N VAL A 25 -12.60 0.52 16.10
CA VAL A 25 -12.78 1.51 15.03
C VAL A 25 -14.21 2.04 14.94
N SER A 26 -15.23 1.25 15.30
CA SER A 26 -16.62 1.72 15.29
C SER A 26 -16.85 2.83 16.31
N ILE A 27 -16.29 2.69 17.51
CA ILE A 27 -16.37 3.72 18.56
C ILE A 27 -15.64 4.99 18.12
N VAL A 28 -14.39 4.85 17.70
CA VAL A 28 -13.57 6.00 17.25
C VAL A 28 -14.27 6.73 16.10
N LYS A 29 -14.87 5.99 15.15
CA LYS A 29 -15.62 6.55 14.03
C LYS A 29 -16.74 7.46 14.53
N GLU A 30 -17.63 6.97 15.34
CA GLU A 30 -18.79 7.75 15.82
C GLU A 30 -18.35 8.98 16.64
N LEU A 31 -17.31 8.85 17.49
CA LEU A 31 -16.80 9.97 18.28
C LEU A 31 -16.13 11.04 17.41
N VAL A 32 -15.33 10.63 16.43
CA VAL A 32 -14.66 11.57 15.51
C VAL A 32 -15.67 12.25 14.59
N GLU A 33 -16.67 11.52 14.06
CA GLU A 33 -17.74 12.10 13.24
C GLU A 33 -18.53 13.16 14.03
N ASN A 34 -18.83 12.90 15.30
CA ASN A 34 -19.47 13.88 16.17
C ASN A 34 -18.58 15.12 16.41
N SER A 35 -17.26 14.92 16.57
CA SER A 35 -16.32 16.04 16.73
C SER A 35 -16.22 16.90 15.48
N VAL A 36 -16.27 16.30 14.27
CA VAL A 36 -16.33 17.02 12.99
C VAL A 36 -17.64 17.81 12.87
N ASP A 37 -18.76 17.18 13.17
CA ASP A 37 -20.08 17.83 13.15
C ASP A 37 -20.19 18.99 14.16
N ALA A 38 -19.45 18.89 15.28
CA ALA A 38 -19.31 19.96 16.27
C ALA A 38 -18.42 21.14 15.81
N LYS A 39 -18.02 21.16 14.52
CA LYS A 39 -17.19 22.20 13.89
C LYS A 39 -15.83 22.39 14.58
N SER A 40 -15.23 21.30 15.01
CA SER A 40 -13.91 21.30 15.65
C SER A 40 -12.81 21.64 14.65
N THR A 41 -11.80 22.37 15.10
CA THR A 41 -10.57 22.65 14.32
C THR A 41 -9.39 21.77 14.76
N GLU A 42 -9.48 21.12 15.92
CA GLU A 42 -8.51 20.16 16.43
C GLU A 42 -9.24 18.98 17.06
N ILE A 43 -8.85 17.77 16.64
CA ILE A 43 -9.36 16.49 17.19
C ILE A 43 -8.16 15.64 17.59
N LYS A 44 -8.12 15.24 18.89
CA LYS A 44 -7.10 14.37 19.47
C LYS A 44 -7.72 13.03 19.80
N ILE A 45 -7.09 11.95 19.34
CA ILE A 45 -7.47 10.58 19.60
C ILE A 45 -6.30 9.90 20.32
N ASP A 46 -6.47 9.59 21.59
CA ASP A 46 -5.45 8.94 22.38
C ASP A 46 -5.95 7.55 22.77
N LEU A 47 -5.20 6.51 22.39
CA LEU A 47 -5.51 5.11 22.60
C LEU A 47 -4.53 4.51 23.60
N LYS A 48 -5.03 3.57 24.43
CA LYS A 48 -4.19 2.67 25.23
C LYS A 48 -4.47 1.23 24.85
N GLU A 49 -3.41 0.45 24.65
CA GLU A 49 -3.49 -0.93 24.17
C GLU A 49 -4.38 -1.05 22.92
N ALA A 50 -4.11 -0.23 21.91
CA ALA A 50 -4.88 -0.18 20.65
C ALA A 50 -6.36 0.19 20.83
N GLY A 51 -6.72 0.86 21.93
CA GLY A 51 -8.10 1.22 22.30
C GLY A 51 -8.87 0.12 23.03
N LEU A 52 -8.27 -1.04 23.28
CA LEU A 52 -8.88 -2.13 24.03
C LEU A 52 -9.02 -1.76 25.51
N ARG A 53 -8.07 -1.03 26.06
CA ARG A 53 -8.08 -0.56 27.44
C ARG A 53 -8.79 0.79 27.58
N GLU A 54 -8.45 1.77 26.74
CA GLU A 54 -8.97 3.12 26.83
C GLU A 54 -8.96 3.80 25.46
N ILE A 55 -10.04 4.50 25.15
CA ILE A 55 -10.19 5.38 23.99
C ILE A 55 -10.52 6.77 24.52
N VAL A 56 -9.73 7.78 24.21
CA VAL A 56 -10.01 9.18 24.55
C VAL A 56 -10.09 9.97 23.26
N VAL A 57 -11.25 10.59 23.00
CA VAL A 57 -11.41 11.55 21.89
C VAL A 57 -11.66 12.91 22.49
N THR A 58 -10.85 13.88 22.13
CA THR A 58 -10.93 15.26 22.61
C THR A 58 -10.99 16.21 21.44
N ASP A 59 -11.97 17.10 21.44
CA ASP A 59 -12.16 18.13 20.44
C ASP A 59 -12.27 19.54 21.06
N ASN A 60 -12.16 20.56 20.23
CA ASN A 60 -12.35 21.97 20.57
C ASN A 60 -13.59 22.57 19.91
N GLY A 61 -14.60 21.74 19.62
CA GLY A 61 -15.83 22.15 18.97
C GLY A 61 -16.74 23.02 19.85
N ILE A 62 -18.02 23.07 19.46
CA ILE A 62 -19.01 23.93 20.14
C ILE A 62 -19.28 23.50 21.58
N GLY A 63 -19.07 22.21 21.92
CA GLY A 63 -19.42 21.63 23.21
C GLY A 63 -20.94 21.45 23.40
N MET A 64 -21.34 21.02 24.59
CA MET A 64 -22.74 20.82 24.99
C MET A 64 -23.00 21.55 26.31
N ASP A 65 -24.22 22.01 26.52
CA ASP A 65 -24.69 22.45 27.82
C ASP A 65 -25.00 21.25 28.74
N LYS A 66 -25.48 21.52 29.94
CA LYS A 66 -25.70 20.48 30.96
C LYS A 66 -26.83 19.52 30.59
N ASP A 67 -27.89 20.03 29.98
CA ASP A 67 -29.07 19.25 29.64
C ASP A 67 -28.78 18.40 28.40
N ASP A 68 -28.17 19.00 27.37
CA ASP A 68 -27.73 18.31 26.16
C ASP A 68 -26.72 17.21 26.46
N ALA A 69 -25.81 17.42 27.41
CA ALA A 69 -24.81 16.42 27.83
C ALA A 69 -25.44 15.12 28.41
N VAL A 70 -26.62 15.25 29.02
CA VAL A 70 -27.41 14.10 29.51
C VAL A 70 -28.27 13.52 28.40
N LEU A 71 -28.95 14.36 27.62
CA LEU A 71 -29.82 13.97 26.51
C LEU A 71 -29.06 13.22 25.43
N ALA A 72 -27.79 13.55 25.19
CA ALA A 72 -26.94 12.89 24.18
C ALA A 72 -26.79 11.37 24.40
N PHE A 73 -27.09 10.85 25.59
CA PHE A 73 -27.10 9.41 25.91
C PHE A 73 -28.50 8.78 25.88
N GLN A 74 -29.53 9.55 25.51
CA GLN A 74 -30.86 9.01 25.24
C GLN A 74 -30.97 8.60 23.77
N ARG A 75 -31.71 7.53 23.51
CA ARG A 75 -31.98 7.08 22.14
C ARG A 75 -32.85 8.07 21.39
N HIS A 76 -32.55 8.20 20.10
CA HIS A 76 -33.26 9.10 19.19
C HIS A 76 -33.14 10.59 19.55
N ALA A 77 -32.25 10.93 20.49
CA ALA A 77 -31.89 12.31 20.77
C ALA A 77 -30.81 12.78 19.80
N THR A 78 -31.16 13.75 18.96
CA THR A 78 -30.23 14.32 17.96
C THR A 78 -30.48 15.81 17.81
N SER A 79 -29.41 16.57 17.58
CA SER A 79 -29.44 17.98 17.24
C SER A 79 -29.37 18.23 15.71
N LYS A 80 -29.50 17.17 14.91
CA LYS A 80 -29.11 17.20 13.49
C LYS A 80 -30.27 16.98 12.53
N LEU A 81 -31.41 16.44 12.97
CA LEU A 81 -32.62 16.19 12.21
C LEU A 81 -33.85 16.55 13.04
N TYR A 82 -34.70 17.42 12.50
CA TYR A 82 -35.94 17.84 13.16
C TYR A 82 -37.17 17.69 12.25
N THR A 83 -36.97 17.68 10.91
CA THR A 83 -38.03 17.62 9.91
C THR A 83 -37.79 16.50 8.90
N ASP A 84 -38.86 16.12 8.18
CA ASP A 84 -38.75 15.13 7.10
C ASP A 84 -37.85 15.64 5.96
N ASP A 85 -37.80 16.96 5.72
CA ASP A 85 -36.96 17.58 4.70
C ASP A 85 -35.47 17.47 5.04
N ASP A 86 -35.11 17.46 6.34
CA ASP A 86 -33.73 17.25 6.78
C ASP A 86 -33.21 15.85 6.39
N LEU A 87 -34.12 14.88 6.22
CA LEU A 87 -33.73 13.50 5.82
C LEU A 87 -33.22 13.44 4.37
N PHE A 88 -33.70 14.35 3.51
CA PHE A 88 -33.27 14.45 2.12
C PHE A 88 -32.03 15.35 1.95
N ASN A 89 -31.73 16.20 2.93
CA ASN A 89 -30.62 17.17 2.92
C ASN A 89 -29.62 16.92 4.05
N ILE A 90 -29.15 15.67 4.21
CA ILE A 90 -28.24 15.30 5.30
C ILE A 90 -26.83 15.86 5.07
N ASN A 91 -26.53 17.01 5.71
CA ASN A 91 -25.22 17.65 5.66
C ASN A 91 -24.26 17.20 6.79
N SER A 92 -24.74 16.50 7.83
CA SER A 92 -23.95 15.99 8.95
C SER A 92 -23.48 14.56 8.71
N LEU A 93 -22.34 14.15 9.30
CA LEU A 93 -21.83 12.78 9.21
C LEU A 93 -22.70 11.81 10.00
N GLY A 94 -23.09 12.14 11.22
CA GLY A 94 -24.01 11.39 12.07
C GLY A 94 -25.39 12.06 12.14
N PHE A 95 -26.50 11.30 12.27
CA PHE A 95 -27.85 11.87 12.38
C PHE A 95 -28.84 11.07 13.25
N ARG A 96 -28.59 9.78 13.53
CA ARG A 96 -29.58 8.87 14.13
C ARG A 96 -29.77 9.02 15.63
N GLY A 97 -28.88 9.68 16.38
CA GLY A 97 -28.95 9.80 17.83
C GLY A 97 -28.84 8.45 18.58
N GLU A 98 -28.10 7.48 17.99
CA GLU A 98 -27.99 6.12 18.56
C GLU A 98 -26.55 5.74 18.94
N ALA A 99 -25.54 6.50 18.51
CA ALA A 99 -24.14 6.15 18.70
C ALA A 99 -23.71 6.18 20.19
N LEU A 100 -23.86 7.33 20.85
CA LEU A 100 -23.47 7.49 22.25
C LEU A 100 -24.24 6.56 23.20
N PRO A 101 -25.58 6.41 23.08
CA PRO A 101 -26.32 5.42 23.86
C PRO A 101 -25.81 4.00 23.66
N SER A 102 -25.48 3.62 22.40
CA SER A 102 -24.96 2.28 22.07
C SER A 102 -23.59 2.03 22.67
N ILE A 103 -22.67 3.00 22.59
CA ILE A 103 -21.34 2.93 23.20
C ILE A 103 -21.49 2.81 24.72
N ALA A 104 -22.29 3.65 25.36
CA ALA A 104 -22.50 3.65 26.80
C ALA A 104 -23.15 2.35 27.32
N ALA A 105 -23.99 1.70 26.49
CA ALA A 105 -24.64 0.44 26.87
C ALA A 105 -23.64 -0.74 27.05
N VAL A 106 -22.50 -0.71 26.32
CA VAL A 106 -21.52 -1.81 26.31
C VAL A 106 -20.14 -1.44 26.91
N SER A 107 -20.02 -0.24 27.47
CA SER A 107 -18.77 0.27 28.03
C SER A 107 -19.01 1.16 29.26
N GLU A 108 -17.95 1.73 29.79
CA GLU A 108 -17.94 2.80 30.76
C GLU A 108 -17.45 4.08 30.09
N VAL A 109 -18.27 5.14 30.16
CA VAL A 109 -18.06 6.40 29.44
C VAL A 109 -17.98 7.56 30.41
N LEU A 110 -16.92 8.37 30.26
CA LEU A 110 -16.79 9.65 30.96
C LEU A 110 -16.82 10.77 29.91
N LEU A 111 -17.88 11.55 29.90
CA LEU A 111 -18.03 12.74 29.10
C LEU A 111 -17.64 13.97 29.91
N LYS A 112 -16.81 14.85 29.32
CA LYS A 112 -16.51 16.21 29.80
C LYS A 112 -16.76 17.16 28.67
N THR A 113 -17.64 18.14 28.86
CA THR A 113 -18.01 19.09 27.79
C THR A 113 -18.30 20.47 28.35
N SER A 114 -18.07 21.50 27.53
CA SER A 114 -18.40 22.89 27.86
C SER A 114 -18.55 23.72 26.60
N GLN A 115 -19.43 24.71 26.63
CA GLN A 115 -19.57 25.74 25.60
C GLN A 115 -18.65 26.94 25.81
N GLY A 116 -17.87 26.93 26.91
CA GLY A 116 -16.92 28.00 27.28
C GLY A 116 -17.20 28.68 28.61
N GLU A 117 -18.30 28.27 29.27
CA GLU A 117 -18.68 28.71 30.63
C GLU A 117 -18.43 27.57 31.63
N VAL A 118 -19.46 27.18 32.40
CA VAL A 118 -19.39 26.04 33.33
C VAL A 118 -19.40 24.74 32.54
N GLY A 119 -18.40 23.89 32.76
CA GLY A 119 -18.36 22.56 32.15
C GLY A 119 -19.28 21.57 32.87
N THR A 120 -19.59 20.48 32.19
CA THR A 120 -20.37 19.35 32.69
C THR A 120 -19.57 18.06 32.56
N ILE A 121 -19.60 17.25 33.62
CA ILE A 121 -19.04 15.90 33.65
C ILE A 121 -20.16 14.91 33.84
N VAL A 122 -20.31 13.97 32.89
CA VAL A 122 -21.30 12.87 33.00
C VAL A 122 -20.55 11.54 32.98
N HIS A 123 -20.76 10.72 34.00
CA HIS A 123 -20.18 9.37 34.10
C HIS A 123 -21.29 8.33 33.91
N ILE A 124 -21.10 7.43 32.97
CA ILE A 124 -22.12 6.43 32.59
C ILE A 124 -21.44 5.06 32.51
N LYS A 125 -22.15 4.05 32.99
CA LYS A 125 -21.71 2.64 32.95
C LYS A 125 -22.86 1.74 32.56
N GLY A 126 -22.72 0.98 31.46
CA GLY A 126 -23.77 0.07 30.99
C GLY A 126 -25.10 0.75 30.72
N GLY A 127 -25.07 1.99 30.22
CA GLY A 127 -26.25 2.80 29.94
C GLY A 127 -26.89 3.50 31.16
N LYS A 128 -26.32 3.38 32.36
CA LYS A 128 -26.81 4.05 33.55
C LYS A 128 -25.90 5.21 33.94
N ILE A 129 -26.46 6.38 34.14
CA ILE A 129 -25.75 7.55 34.64
C ILE A 129 -25.41 7.30 36.12
N LEU A 130 -24.13 7.33 36.44
CA LEU A 130 -23.60 7.18 37.79
C LEU A 130 -23.38 8.54 38.45
N GLU A 131 -22.94 9.52 37.70
CA GLU A 131 -22.62 10.86 38.18
C GLU A 131 -22.91 11.91 37.13
N ASN A 132 -23.44 13.06 37.56
CA ASN A 132 -23.56 14.28 36.75
C ASN A 132 -23.18 15.46 37.64
N LYS A 133 -22.07 16.13 37.30
CA LYS A 133 -21.52 17.24 38.08
C LYS A 133 -20.94 18.32 37.23
N ASN A 134 -20.75 19.50 37.81
CA ASN A 134 -20.03 20.58 37.14
C ASN A 134 -18.55 20.21 36.93
N GLY A 135 -18.00 20.64 35.82
CA GLY A 135 -16.62 20.40 35.41
C GLY A 135 -15.91 21.67 34.99
N ASP A 136 -14.75 21.51 34.37
CA ASP A 136 -13.93 22.62 33.88
C ASP A 136 -14.60 23.34 32.71
N ALA A 137 -14.37 24.65 32.59
CA ALA A 137 -14.93 25.52 31.54
C ALA A 137 -14.23 25.43 30.19
N ARG A 138 -13.43 24.37 29.92
CA ARG A 138 -12.73 24.22 28.63
C ARG A 138 -13.73 23.96 27.52
N LYS A 139 -13.79 24.87 26.54
CA LYS A 139 -14.65 24.72 25.36
C LYS A 139 -14.30 23.48 24.55
N GLY A 140 -15.33 22.74 24.15
CA GLY A 140 -15.24 21.48 23.39
C GLY A 140 -15.70 20.28 24.18
N THR A 141 -15.42 19.10 23.67
CA THR A 141 -15.84 17.83 24.27
C THR A 141 -14.68 16.86 24.40
N GLN A 142 -14.64 16.14 25.52
CA GLN A 142 -13.76 15.00 25.75
C GLN A 142 -14.60 13.81 26.15
N ILE A 143 -14.48 12.71 25.41
CA ILE A 143 -15.13 11.44 25.72
C ILE A 143 -14.06 10.40 25.96
N THR A 144 -14.09 9.79 27.15
CA THR A 144 -13.23 8.67 27.52
C THR A 144 -14.09 7.42 27.59
N VAL A 145 -13.72 6.38 26.85
CA VAL A 145 -14.39 5.07 26.83
C VAL A 145 -13.42 4.04 27.40
N THR A 146 -13.87 3.34 28.41
CA THR A 146 -13.12 2.26 29.09
C THR A 146 -13.98 1.02 29.23
N ASN A 147 -13.38 -0.11 29.59
CA ASN A 147 -14.09 -1.35 29.85
C ASN A 147 -15.04 -1.78 28.72
N MET A 148 -14.61 -1.62 27.46
CA MET A 148 -15.40 -2.00 26.30
C MET A 148 -15.79 -3.48 26.36
N PHE A 149 -17.09 -3.77 26.12
CA PHE A 149 -17.66 -5.13 26.11
C PHE A 149 -17.60 -5.89 27.45
N TYR A 150 -17.36 -5.22 28.59
CA TYR A 150 -17.31 -5.85 29.90
C TYR A 150 -18.59 -6.67 30.23
N ASN A 151 -19.74 -6.26 29.70
CA ASN A 151 -21.04 -6.90 29.90
C ASN A 151 -21.51 -7.74 28.67
N THR A 152 -20.64 -7.94 27.69
CA THR A 152 -20.87 -8.73 26.46
C THR A 152 -19.62 -9.56 26.12
N PRO A 153 -19.25 -10.56 26.94
CA PRO A 153 -17.97 -11.28 26.87
C PRO A 153 -17.79 -12.06 25.55
N ALA A 154 -18.88 -12.46 24.89
CA ALA A 154 -18.80 -13.09 23.56
C ALA A 154 -18.19 -12.15 22.53
N ARG A 155 -18.56 -10.84 22.55
CA ARG A 155 -18.00 -9.85 21.63
C ARG A 155 -16.53 -9.54 21.92
N LEU A 156 -16.15 -9.49 23.19
CA LEU A 156 -14.76 -9.30 23.58
C LEU A 156 -13.84 -10.39 22.99
N LYS A 157 -14.33 -11.65 22.93
CA LYS A 157 -13.60 -12.78 22.33
C LYS A 157 -13.51 -12.71 20.79
N HIS A 158 -14.37 -11.94 20.14
CA HIS A 158 -14.39 -11.78 18.67
C HIS A 158 -13.58 -10.57 18.18
N LEU A 159 -12.99 -9.79 19.08
CA LEU A 159 -12.08 -8.72 18.68
C LEU A 159 -10.84 -9.30 17.98
N SER A 160 -10.35 -8.57 17.01
CA SER A 160 -9.13 -8.89 16.27
C SER A 160 -7.89 -8.71 17.17
N SER A 161 -6.69 -8.97 16.63
CA SER A 161 -5.46 -8.65 17.35
C SER A 161 -5.35 -7.15 17.66
N PRO A 162 -4.65 -6.74 18.72
CA PRO A 162 -4.43 -5.32 19.03
C PRO A 162 -3.85 -4.54 17.83
N TYR A 163 -2.96 -5.15 17.07
CA TYR A 163 -2.39 -4.54 15.86
C TYR A 163 -3.43 -4.34 14.76
N ALA A 164 -4.31 -5.31 14.56
CA ALA A 164 -5.38 -5.21 13.55
C ALA A 164 -6.42 -4.14 13.92
N GLU A 165 -6.80 -4.04 15.22
CA GLU A 165 -7.69 -2.97 15.71
C GLU A 165 -7.02 -1.60 15.54
N LEU A 166 -5.74 -1.45 15.90
CA LEU A 166 -4.99 -0.21 15.75
C LEU A 166 -4.84 0.20 14.27
N ALA A 167 -4.54 -0.75 13.39
CA ALA A 167 -4.44 -0.50 11.95
C ALA A 167 -5.78 -0.03 11.38
N GLY A 168 -6.91 -0.62 11.82
CA GLY A 168 -8.25 -0.21 11.43
C GLY A 168 -8.59 1.22 11.87
N VAL A 169 -8.28 1.57 13.14
CA VAL A 169 -8.45 2.94 13.64
C VAL A 169 -7.57 3.92 12.86
N THR A 170 -6.31 3.56 12.64
CA THR A 170 -5.37 4.44 11.92
C THR A 170 -5.82 4.66 10.47
N GLU A 171 -6.28 3.63 9.77
CA GLU A 171 -6.83 3.75 8.41
C GLU A 171 -8.04 4.69 8.37
N TYR A 172 -8.95 4.56 9.34
CA TYR A 172 -10.12 5.43 9.44
C TYR A 172 -9.72 6.89 9.69
N VAL A 173 -8.85 7.16 10.66
CA VAL A 173 -8.41 8.53 10.99
C VAL A 173 -7.62 9.14 9.82
N ASN A 174 -6.81 8.37 9.10
CA ASN A 174 -6.14 8.82 7.87
C ASN A 174 -7.16 9.30 6.82
N LYS A 175 -8.24 8.55 6.60
CA LYS A 175 -9.30 8.93 5.65
C LYS A 175 -10.05 10.19 6.09
N MET A 176 -10.30 10.35 7.39
CA MET A 176 -10.91 11.57 7.93
C MET A 176 -9.99 12.78 7.76
N ALA A 177 -8.69 12.61 7.98
CA ALA A 177 -7.72 13.67 7.77
C ALA A 177 -7.62 14.10 6.28
N LEU A 178 -7.71 13.15 5.34
CA LEU A 178 -7.78 13.44 3.90
C LEU A 178 -9.08 14.16 3.52
N SER A 179 -10.19 13.82 4.18
CA SER A 179 -11.51 14.43 3.95
C SER A 179 -11.58 15.86 4.48
N TYR A 180 -10.96 16.13 5.63
CA TYR A 180 -11.00 17.40 6.34
C TYR A 180 -9.60 17.99 6.59
N PRO A 181 -8.87 18.43 5.55
CA PRO A 181 -7.49 18.94 5.69
C PRO A 181 -7.37 20.20 6.58
N SER A 182 -8.47 20.92 6.80
CA SER A 182 -8.55 22.10 7.68
C SER A 182 -8.66 21.73 9.16
N ILE A 183 -8.90 20.46 9.48
CA ILE A 183 -8.93 19.98 10.86
C ILE A 183 -7.56 19.38 11.20
N LYS A 184 -7.02 19.76 12.34
CA LYS A 184 -5.81 19.16 12.89
C LYS A 184 -6.15 17.86 13.59
N PHE A 185 -5.73 16.72 13.03
CA PHE A 185 -5.85 15.40 13.64
C PHE A 185 -4.57 14.99 14.33
N ARG A 186 -4.70 14.49 15.55
CA ARG A 186 -3.62 13.84 16.28
C ARG A 186 -4.09 12.47 16.78
N LEU A 187 -3.41 11.42 16.34
CA LEU A 187 -3.62 10.05 16.81
C LEU A 187 -2.39 9.56 17.56
N THR A 188 -2.58 9.07 18.79
CA THR A 188 -1.54 8.43 19.59
C THR A 188 -1.99 7.05 20.06
N ASN A 189 -1.05 6.12 20.24
CA ASN A 189 -1.27 4.86 20.93
C ASN A 189 -0.12 4.65 21.93
N ASP A 190 -0.45 4.43 23.20
CA ASP A 190 0.52 4.28 24.30
C ASP A 190 1.59 5.40 24.23
N GLU A 191 1.12 6.66 24.10
CA GLU A 191 1.91 7.90 23.95
C GLU A 191 2.71 8.02 22.64
N LYS A 192 2.84 6.95 21.85
CA LYS A 192 3.51 6.98 20.55
C LYS A 192 2.61 7.67 19.52
N LYS A 193 3.13 8.69 18.82
CA LYS A 193 2.42 9.38 17.74
C LYS A 193 2.32 8.46 16.51
N LEU A 194 1.10 8.30 15.98
CA LEU A 194 0.81 7.58 14.74
C LEU A 194 0.45 8.54 13.60
N LEU A 195 -0.32 9.60 13.88
CA LEU A 195 -0.67 10.64 12.92
C LEU A 195 -0.62 12.02 13.58
N ASN A 196 -0.17 13.03 12.85
CA ASN A 196 -0.27 14.42 13.26
C ASN A 196 -0.33 15.32 12.03
N THR A 197 -1.51 15.91 11.75
CA THR A 197 -1.70 16.88 10.68
C THR A 197 -1.67 18.31 11.22
N ASP A 198 -1.43 19.29 10.36
CA ASP A 198 -1.30 20.69 10.78
C ASP A 198 -2.62 21.48 10.77
N GLY A 199 -3.67 20.95 10.13
CA GLY A 199 -4.96 21.63 9.99
C GLY A 199 -4.93 22.87 9.08
N SER A 200 -3.92 22.97 8.19
CA SER A 200 -3.75 24.14 7.31
C SER A 200 -4.68 24.20 6.10
N GLY A 201 -5.53 23.21 5.88
CA GLY A 201 -6.36 23.06 4.68
C GLY A 201 -5.58 22.50 3.46
N ASN A 202 -4.27 22.30 3.58
CA ASN A 202 -3.45 21.81 2.46
C ASN A 202 -3.48 20.28 2.41
N LEU A 203 -4.22 19.71 1.44
CA LEU A 203 -4.36 18.27 1.25
C LEU A 203 -3.02 17.58 0.98
N LEU A 204 -2.08 18.22 0.25
CA LEU A 204 -0.77 17.63 -0.03
C LEU A 204 0.08 17.44 1.23
N LYS A 205 -0.04 18.34 2.22
CA LYS A 205 0.62 18.17 3.53
C LYS A 205 0.02 17.01 4.32
N VAL A 206 -1.30 16.78 4.23
CA VAL A 206 -1.94 15.63 4.84
C VAL A 206 -1.47 14.33 4.15
N ILE A 207 -1.42 14.30 2.82
CA ILE A 207 -0.85 13.18 2.04
C ILE A 207 0.58 12.88 2.51
N LYS A 208 1.42 13.92 2.70
CA LYS A 208 2.78 13.76 3.24
C LYS A 208 2.79 13.13 4.63
N SER A 209 1.88 13.52 5.50
CA SER A 209 1.81 12.98 6.87
C SER A 209 1.39 11.51 6.90
N ILE A 210 0.67 11.02 5.88
CA ILE A 210 0.16 9.65 5.78
C ILE A 210 1.11 8.75 4.98
N TYR A 211 1.56 9.21 3.80
CA TYR A 211 2.29 8.40 2.82
C TYR A 211 3.81 8.67 2.77
N GLY A 212 4.28 9.69 3.48
CA GLY A 212 5.69 10.08 3.46
C GLY A 212 6.06 11.02 2.32
N LEU A 213 7.31 11.50 2.35
CA LEU A 213 7.80 12.54 1.42
C LEU A 213 8.02 11.98 0.01
N GLU A 214 8.53 10.78 -0.12
CA GLU A 214 8.89 10.18 -1.42
C GLU A 214 7.66 10.00 -2.32
N ILE A 215 6.56 9.50 -1.76
CA ILE A 215 5.29 9.36 -2.49
C ILE A 215 4.72 10.74 -2.81
N THR A 216 4.76 11.67 -1.85
CA THR A 216 4.20 13.01 -2.03
C THR A 216 4.85 13.78 -3.18
N LYS A 217 6.16 13.65 -3.37
CA LYS A 217 6.88 14.27 -4.51
C LYS A 217 6.40 13.78 -5.87
N LYS A 218 5.78 12.60 -5.92
CA LYS A 218 5.28 11.94 -7.13
C LYS A 218 3.77 12.05 -7.29
N MET A 219 3.11 12.91 -6.51
CA MET A 219 1.70 13.22 -6.63
C MET A 219 1.48 14.40 -7.58
N LEU A 220 0.49 14.26 -8.46
CA LEU A 220 0.05 15.28 -9.40
C LEU A 220 -1.29 15.84 -8.97
N ALA A 221 -1.44 17.16 -8.98
CA ALA A 221 -2.72 17.81 -8.73
C ALA A 221 -3.65 17.62 -9.93
N ILE A 222 -4.91 17.32 -9.67
CA ILE A 222 -6.00 17.34 -10.65
C ILE A 222 -7.06 18.36 -10.21
N ASN A 223 -7.62 19.06 -11.17
CA ASN A 223 -8.73 20.00 -10.96
C ASN A 223 -9.52 20.17 -12.26
N GLY A 224 -10.83 20.06 -12.18
CA GLY A 224 -11.74 20.27 -13.29
C GLY A 224 -13.18 20.16 -12.87
N SER A 225 -14.09 20.72 -13.66
CA SER A 225 -15.52 20.77 -13.38
C SER A 225 -16.33 20.55 -14.64
N ASN A 226 -17.58 20.15 -14.46
CA ASN A 226 -18.67 20.23 -15.43
C ASN A 226 -19.89 20.86 -14.76
N ASP A 227 -21.04 20.79 -15.40
CA ASP A 227 -22.27 21.44 -14.89
C ASP A 227 -22.73 20.88 -13.53
N ASP A 228 -22.43 19.60 -13.23
CA ASP A 228 -22.94 18.88 -12.05
C ASP A 228 -21.88 18.59 -10.99
N TYR A 229 -20.59 18.55 -11.37
CA TYR A 229 -19.50 18.05 -10.53
C TYR A 229 -18.28 18.95 -10.57
N ASP A 230 -17.74 19.26 -9.39
CA ASP A 230 -16.41 19.82 -9.21
C ASP A 230 -15.47 18.72 -8.71
N VAL A 231 -14.43 18.40 -9.48
CA VAL A 231 -13.46 17.34 -9.16
C VAL A 231 -12.11 17.97 -8.89
N SER A 232 -11.55 17.70 -7.71
CA SER A 232 -10.22 18.17 -7.31
C SER A 232 -9.47 17.09 -6.55
N GLY A 233 -8.14 17.23 -6.42
CA GLY A 233 -7.37 16.29 -5.62
C GLY A 233 -5.97 16.00 -6.14
N TYR A 234 -5.47 14.81 -5.81
CA TYR A 234 -4.12 14.36 -6.17
C TYR A 234 -4.12 12.92 -6.64
N ILE A 235 -3.35 12.65 -7.68
CA ILE A 235 -3.14 11.32 -8.26
C ILE A 235 -1.65 11.01 -8.31
N SER A 236 -1.25 9.75 -8.13
CA SER A 236 0.17 9.38 -8.22
C SER A 236 0.64 9.27 -9.67
N LEU A 237 1.94 9.50 -9.90
CA LEU A 237 2.58 9.05 -11.14
C LEU A 237 2.39 7.53 -11.31
N PRO A 238 2.29 7.00 -12.55
CA PRO A 238 2.06 5.57 -12.81
C PRO A 238 3.09 4.62 -12.18
N GLU A 239 4.32 5.09 -12.00
CA GLU A 239 5.39 4.33 -11.34
C GLU A 239 5.14 4.10 -9.84
N VAL A 240 4.28 4.94 -9.21
CA VAL A 240 3.88 4.83 -7.80
C VAL A 240 2.52 4.16 -7.73
N ASN A 241 2.53 2.87 -7.54
CA ASN A 241 1.33 2.04 -7.49
C ASN A 241 1.40 1.03 -6.33
N ARG A 242 0.28 0.39 -6.01
CA ARG A 242 0.12 -0.55 -4.90
C ARG A 242 -0.63 -1.81 -5.36
N ALA A 243 -0.45 -2.94 -4.67
CA ALA A 243 -1.21 -4.17 -4.92
C ALA A 243 -2.66 -4.07 -4.44
N SER A 244 -2.95 -3.17 -3.50
CA SER A 244 -4.29 -2.97 -2.94
C SER A 244 -4.96 -1.69 -3.44
N ARG A 245 -6.25 -1.78 -3.77
CA ARG A 245 -7.11 -0.63 -4.11
C ARG A 245 -7.46 0.26 -2.92
N ASN A 246 -7.04 -0.07 -1.70
CA ASN A 246 -7.36 0.70 -0.49
C ASN A 246 -6.73 2.12 -0.47
N HIS A 247 -5.78 2.37 -1.37
CA HIS A 247 -5.11 3.67 -1.54
C HIS A 247 -5.81 4.59 -2.55
N MET A 248 -6.91 4.12 -3.17
CA MET A 248 -7.80 4.97 -3.95
C MET A 248 -8.89 5.51 -3.04
N THR A 249 -8.72 6.74 -2.58
CA THR A 249 -9.68 7.43 -1.69
C THR A 249 -10.51 8.40 -2.51
N VAL A 250 -11.81 8.15 -2.57
CA VAL A 250 -12.78 9.05 -3.22
C VAL A 250 -13.65 9.67 -2.13
N LEU A 251 -13.77 10.97 -2.18
CA LEU A 251 -14.52 11.81 -1.25
C LEU A 251 -15.66 12.50 -2.01
N VAL A 252 -16.88 12.42 -1.51
CA VAL A 252 -18.03 13.12 -2.07
C VAL A 252 -18.66 14.00 -0.98
N ASN A 253 -18.70 15.30 -1.20
CA ASN A 253 -19.17 16.28 -0.22
C ASN A 253 -18.59 16.03 1.19
N GLY A 254 -17.27 15.76 1.26
CA GLY A 254 -16.55 15.45 2.51
C GLY A 254 -16.72 14.03 3.06
N ARG A 255 -17.51 13.15 2.43
CA ARG A 255 -17.69 11.75 2.87
C ARG A 255 -16.80 10.81 2.08
N VAL A 256 -16.13 9.90 2.78
CA VAL A 256 -15.37 8.81 2.15
C VAL A 256 -16.33 7.77 1.59
N ILE A 257 -16.28 7.54 0.28
CA ILE A 257 -17.13 6.55 -0.40
C ILE A 257 -16.32 5.34 -0.87
N ARG A 258 -17.01 4.19 -1.02
CA ARG A 258 -16.48 2.95 -1.58
C ARG A 258 -17.33 2.53 -2.79
N ASN A 259 -17.18 3.25 -3.90
CA ASN A 259 -17.88 2.90 -5.12
C ASN A 259 -16.95 2.08 -6.05
N GLN A 260 -17.34 0.83 -6.32
CA GLN A 260 -16.53 -0.08 -7.14
C GLN A 260 -16.39 0.38 -8.58
N VAL A 261 -17.44 1.04 -9.11
CA VAL A 261 -17.44 1.51 -10.50
C VAL A 261 -16.48 2.69 -10.66
N LEU A 262 -16.49 3.67 -9.73
CA LEU A 262 -15.53 4.77 -9.73
C LEU A 262 -14.10 4.27 -9.58
N ASN A 263 -13.87 3.33 -8.66
CA ASN A 263 -12.54 2.73 -8.51
C ASN A 263 -12.07 2.03 -9.79
N LYS A 264 -12.99 1.39 -10.52
CA LYS A 264 -12.68 0.78 -11.82
C LYS A 264 -12.34 1.87 -12.85
N VAL A 265 -13.15 2.92 -12.98
CA VAL A 265 -12.89 4.03 -13.92
C VAL A 265 -11.52 4.68 -13.64
N ILE A 266 -11.20 4.97 -12.39
CA ILE A 266 -9.90 5.50 -11.99
C ILE A 266 -8.77 4.54 -12.42
N ASN A 267 -8.90 3.25 -12.13
CA ASN A 267 -7.88 2.25 -12.46
C ASN A 267 -7.72 2.06 -13.97
N ASP A 268 -8.82 2.01 -14.72
CA ASP A 268 -8.84 1.86 -16.18
C ASP A 268 -8.21 3.08 -16.88
N SER A 269 -8.36 4.30 -16.32
CA SER A 269 -7.70 5.51 -16.82
C SER A 269 -6.17 5.44 -16.75
N TYR A 270 -5.62 4.55 -15.92
CA TYR A 270 -4.20 4.28 -15.83
C TYR A 270 -3.72 3.11 -16.69
N SER A 271 -4.62 2.33 -17.33
CA SER A 271 -4.29 1.05 -17.99
C SER A 271 -3.16 1.16 -19.03
N SER A 272 -3.09 2.27 -19.77
CA SER A 272 -2.03 2.51 -20.76
C SER A 272 -0.67 2.90 -20.16
N PHE A 273 -0.59 3.13 -18.84
CA PHE A 273 0.59 3.69 -18.18
C PHE A 273 1.18 2.79 -17.08
N LYS A 274 0.46 1.74 -16.64
CA LYS A 274 0.88 0.82 -15.56
C LYS A 274 0.45 -0.61 -15.84
N GLU A 275 0.95 -1.56 -15.04
CA GLU A 275 0.52 -2.96 -15.06
C GLU A 275 -0.93 -3.09 -14.55
N ASP A 276 -1.74 -3.96 -15.18
CA ASP A 276 -3.17 -4.14 -14.87
C ASP A 276 -3.46 -4.60 -13.43
N THR A 277 -2.53 -5.34 -12.83
CA THR A 277 -2.68 -5.89 -11.47
C THR A 277 -2.38 -4.89 -10.35
N ARG A 278 -1.96 -3.67 -10.69
CA ARG A 278 -1.52 -2.65 -9.73
C ARG A 278 -2.50 -1.48 -9.70
N TYR A 279 -2.61 -0.81 -8.56
CA TYR A 279 -3.54 0.30 -8.32
C TYR A 279 -2.78 1.59 -7.99
N PRO A 280 -3.18 2.75 -8.53
CA PRO A 280 -2.57 4.03 -8.20
C PRO A 280 -2.91 4.47 -6.77
N ILE A 281 -2.13 5.40 -6.22
CA ILE A 281 -2.50 6.14 -5.02
C ILE A 281 -3.26 7.39 -5.46
N VAL A 282 -4.52 7.51 -5.03
CA VAL A 282 -5.41 8.57 -5.49
C VAL A 282 -6.19 9.13 -4.30
N VAL A 283 -6.30 10.44 -4.24
CA VAL A 283 -7.20 11.17 -3.34
C VAL A 283 -7.99 12.16 -4.18
N ILE A 284 -9.21 11.78 -4.53
CA ILE A 284 -10.12 12.59 -5.36
C ILE A 284 -11.26 13.10 -4.48
N LYS A 285 -11.50 14.40 -4.54
CA LYS A 285 -12.62 15.10 -3.93
C LYS A 285 -13.60 15.49 -5.03
N ILE A 286 -14.86 15.13 -4.84
CA ILE A 286 -15.99 15.44 -5.72
C ILE A 286 -16.96 16.27 -4.90
N ASP A 287 -17.17 17.50 -5.30
CA ASP A 287 -18.19 18.36 -4.74
C ASP A 287 -19.35 18.45 -5.75
N THR A 288 -20.58 18.29 -5.28
CA THR A 288 -21.79 18.28 -6.11
C THR A 288 -23.00 18.74 -5.28
N ASP A 289 -24.06 19.16 -5.97
CA ASP A 289 -25.32 19.45 -5.30
C ASP A 289 -25.87 18.21 -4.59
N PRO A 290 -26.24 18.28 -3.29
CA PRO A 290 -26.82 17.16 -2.56
C PRO A 290 -28.03 16.50 -3.23
N SER A 291 -28.79 17.22 -4.02
CA SER A 291 -29.95 16.70 -4.76
C SER A 291 -29.58 15.75 -5.91
N LEU A 292 -28.32 15.79 -6.39
CA LEU A 292 -27.80 14.92 -7.45
C LEU A 292 -27.28 13.59 -6.92
N ILE A 293 -27.28 13.39 -5.61
CA ILE A 293 -26.74 12.17 -4.98
C ILE A 293 -27.73 11.58 -3.98
N ASP A 294 -27.85 10.24 -3.97
CA ASP A 294 -28.57 9.52 -2.92
C ASP A 294 -27.57 8.79 -2.03
N VAL A 295 -27.49 9.22 -0.77
CA VAL A 295 -26.57 8.70 0.25
C VAL A 295 -27.20 7.60 1.10
N ASN A 296 -28.53 7.44 1.07
CA ASN A 296 -29.28 6.55 1.98
C ASN A 296 -29.46 5.12 1.44
N ILE A 297 -28.49 4.60 0.67
CA ILE A 297 -28.61 3.29 0.02
C ILE A 297 -28.12 2.15 0.92
N HIS A 298 -27.14 2.41 1.79
CA HIS A 298 -26.53 1.39 2.65
C HIS A 298 -26.41 1.89 4.10
N PRO A 299 -26.63 1.04 5.13
CA PRO A 299 -26.49 1.44 6.54
C PRO A 299 -25.15 2.07 6.88
N SER A 300 -24.05 1.63 6.24
CA SER A 300 -22.69 2.18 6.42
C SER A 300 -22.47 3.53 5.71
N LYS A 301 -23.41 4.00 4.89
CA LYS A 301 -23.31 5.25 4.09
C LYS A 301 -22.04 5.35 3.22
N GLN A 302 -21.47 4.22 2.86
CA GLN A 302 -20.22 4.17 2.07
C GLN A 302 -20.48 4.03 0.56
N ASP A 303 -21.72 3.80 0.13
CA ASP A 303 -22.12 3.77 -1.27
C ASP A 303 -23.09 4.92 -1.58
N ILE A 304 -22.95 5.51 -2.75
CA ILE A 304 -23.71 6.67 -3.22
C ILE A 304 -24.17 6.41 -4.64
N LYS A 305 -25.43 6.71 -4.95
CA LYS A 305 -25.91 6.82 -6.33
C LYS A 305 -25.76 8.26 -6.83
N PHE A 306 -25.29 8.38 -8.04
CA PHE A 306 -25.13 9.66 -8.75
C PHE A 306 -26.19 9.78 -9.84
N SER A 307 -26.76 10.94 -10.03
CA SER A 307 -27.78 11.19 -11.06
C SER A 307 -27.18 11.13 -12.47
N ASN A 308 -26.15 11.90 -12.76
CA ASN A 308 -25.47 11.94 -14.09
C ASN A 308 -24.12 11.24 -14.04
N PHE A 309 -24.14 9.93 -13.73
CA PHE A 309 -22.94 9.17 -13.41
C PHE A 309 -21.98 9.01 -14.60
N GLU A 310 -22.49 8.95 -15.85
CA GLU A 310 -21.62 8.84 -17.04
C GLU A 310 -20.79 10.11 -17.24
N ASP A 311 -21.35 11.28 -16.98
CA ASP A 311 -20.64 12.56 -17.10
C ASP A 311 -19.52 12.66 -16.05
N LEU A 312 -19.78 12.20 -14.82
CA LEU A 312 -18.76 12.10 -13.77
C LEU A 312 -17.61 11.16 -14.16
N LYS A 313 -17.93 9.98 -14.72
CA LYS A 313 -16.91 9.02 -15.18
C LYS A 313 -16.04 9.62 -16.28
N THR A 314 -16.65 10.28 -17.25
CA THR A 314 -15.95 10.93 -18.36
C THR A 314 -15.04 12.04 -17.85
N LEU A 315 -15.54 12.88 -16.95
CA LEU A 315 -14.76 13.96 -16.33
C LEU A 315 -13.51 13.40 -15.61
N ILE A 316 -13.70 12.42 -14.72
CA ILE A 316 -12.58 11.81 -13.96
C ILE A 316 -11.56 11.15 -14.91
N SER A 317 -12.04 10.39 -15.89
CA SER A 317 -11.14 9.71 -16.85
C SER A 317 -10.31 10.72 -17.66
N THR A 318 -10.95 11.76 -18.18
CA THR A 318 -10.28 12.82 -18.96
C THR A 318 -9.23 13.53 -18.09
N LEU A 319 -9.60 13.97 -16.89
CA LEU A 319 -8.68 14.66 -15.98
C LEU A 319 -7.44 13.82 -15.64
N ILE A 320 -7.61 12.53 -15.36
CA ILE A 320 -6.50 11.62 -15.04
C ILE A 320 -5.59 11.47 -16.26
N VAL A 321 -6.15 11.12 -17.42
CA VAL A 321 -5.37 10.85 -18.65
C VAL A 321 -4.62 12.09 -19.10
N ASP A 322 -5.26 13.25 -19.11
CA ASP A 322 -4.64 14.51 -19.56
C ASP A 322 -3.53 14.97 -18.61
N THR A 323 -3.76 14.83 -17.29
CA THR A 323 -2.74 15.17 -16.28
C THR A 323 -1.50 14.28 -16.41
N ILE A 324 -1.68 12.97 -16.60
CA ILE A 324 -0.57 12.04 -16.78
C ILE A 324 0.16 12.32 -18.09
N LYS A 325 -0.55 12.49 -19.22
CA LYS A 325 0.05 12.78 -20.53
C LYS A 325 0.85 14.08 -20.50
N THR A 326 0.29 15.15 -19.93
CA THR A 326 0.98 16.45 -19.84
C THR A 326 2.31 16.32 -19.08
N LYS A 327 2.36 15.51 -18.02
CA LYS A 327 3.58 15.31 -17.25
C LYS A 327 4.60 14.41 -17.93
N LEU A 328 4.15 13.37 -18.66
CA LEU A 328 5.03 12.43 -19.34
C LEU A 328 5.58 12.99 -20.66
N LEU A 329 4.80 13.83 -21.37
CA LEU A 329 5.20 14.41 -22.66
C LEU A 329 6.14 15.62 -22.53
N ILE A 330 6.31 16.17 -21.34
CA ILE A 330 7.27 17.24 -21.06
C ILE A 330 8.35 16.69 -20.10
N PRO A 331 9.34 15.94 -20.61
CA PRO A 331 10.49 15.59 -19.78
C PRO A 331 11.23 16.90 -19.48
N LYS A 332 11.12 17.40 -18.27
CA LYS A 332 12.08 18.37 -17.77
C LYS A 332 13.41 17.65 -17.68
N ILE A 333 14.30 17.96 -18.61
CA ILE A 333 15.72 17.67 -18.46
C ILE A 333 16.15 18.52 -17.25
N GLU A 334 16.10 17.95 -16.06
CA GLU A 334 16.85 18.49 -14.94
C GLU A 334 18.31 18.26 -15.30
N VAL A 335 18.93 19.27 -15.91
CA VAL A 335 20.38 19.38 -15.96
C VAL A 335 20.77 19.46 -14.47
N LYS A 336 21.16 18.35 -13.87
CA LYS A 336 21.92 18.38 -12.64
C LYS A 336 23.20 19.14 -12.98
N GLU A 337 23.28 20.41 -12.60
CA GLU A 337 24.55 21.08 -12.52
C GLU A 337 25.41 20.26 -11.55
N GLU A 338 26.33 19.49 -12.12
CA GLU A 338 27.40 18.89 -11.33
C GLU A 338 28.12 20.04 -10.63
N PRO A 339 28.31 20.00 -9.31
CA PRO A 339 29.07 21.01 -8.65
C PRO A 339 30.45 21.05 -9.29
N GLN A 340 30.78 22.16 -9.95
CA GLN A 340 32.12 22.39 -10.45
C GLN A 340 33.06 22.36 -9.23
N LEU A 341 33.74 21.23 -9.06
CA LEU A 341 34.89 21.14 -8.17
C LEU A 341 35.93 22.11 -8.71
N LYS A 342 36.08 23.27 -8.03
CA LYS A 342 37.24 24.15 -8.25
C LYS A 342 38.46 23.37 -7.85
N TYR A 343 39.15 22.81 -8.82
CA TYR A 343 40.50 22.31 -8.62
C TYR A 343 41.42 23.53 -8.44
N GLU A 344 41.86 23.76 -7.24
CA GLU A 344 43.05 24.57 -7.03
C GLU A 344 44.24 23.84 -7.61
N ASN A 345 44.83 24.42 -8.67
CA ASN A 345 46.04 23.92 -9.30
C ASN A 345 47.21 23.95 -8.29
N LEU A 346 47.41 22.83 -7.60
CA LEU A 346 48.71 22.57 -6.95
C LEU A 346 49.67 22.10 -8.05
N ALA A 347 50.46 23.03 -8.56
CA ALA A 347 51.56 22.75 -9.48
C ALA A 347 52.62 21.92 -8.77
N LEU A 348 52.61 20.63 -9.00
CA LEU A 348 53.77 19.74 -8.72
C LEU A 348 54.72 19.81 -9.90
N ASN A 349 55.84 20.48 -9.71
CA ASN A 349 56.97 20.41 -10.63
C ASN A 349 57.54 18.98 -10.61
N LEU A 350 57.38 18.26 -11.70
CA LEU A 350 58.15 17.04 -11.98
C LEU A 350 58.94 17.25 -13.26
N ASP A 351 60.26 17.12 -13.12
CA ASP A 351 61.26 17.29 -14.15
C ASP A 351 61.01 16.35 -15.35
N ARG A 352 61.26 16.91 -16.52
CA ARG A 352 61.27 16.26 -17.83
C ARG A 352 62.39 15.21 -17.88
N ASN A 353 62.03 14.00 -18.38
CA ASN A 353 62.74 13.42 -19.52
C ASN A 353 62.09 12.10 -19.95
N ILE A 354 61.91 12.03 -21.19
CA ILE A 354 62.02 10.95 -22.21
C ILE A 354 60.79 10.76 -23.09
N ILE A 355 61.06 11.09 -24.30
CA ILE A 355 60.28 10.97 -25.53
C ILE A 355 60.10 9.47 -25.88
N ASN A 356 58.87 9.07 -26.28
CA ASN A 356 58.66 8.20 -27.46
C ASN A 356 57.22 8.32 -27.95
N GLU A 357 57.12 8.36 -29.30
CA GLU A 357 55.92 8.68 -30.11
C GLU A 357 54.82 7.62 -30.07
N PRO A 358 53.58 8.00 -30.51
CA PRO A 358 52.36 7.26 -30.23
C PRO A 358 51.98 6.31 -31.40
N SER A 359 51.49 5.14 -31.03
CA SER A 359 50.65 4.34 -31.91
C SER A 359 49.19 4.62 -31.59
N GLU A 360 48.42 5.00 -32.62
CA GLU A 360 46.99 5.27 -32.58
C GLU A 360 46.21 4.02 -32.13
N VAL A 361 45.66 4.05 -30.94
CA VAL A 361 44.63 3.11 -30.49
C VAL A 361 43.38 3.91 -30.16
N ASN A 362 42.29 3.60 -30.80
CA ASN A 362 41.00 4.26 -30.64
C ASN A 362 40.37 3.87 -29.30
N PRO A 363 40.26 4.81 -28.29
CA PRO A 363 39.92 4.46 -26.91
C PRO A 363 38.45 4.11 -26.69
N ASP A 364 37.56 4.33 -27.65
CA ASP A 364 36.10 4.16 -27.40
C ASP A 364 35.61 2.72 -27.58
N LYS A 365 36.34 1.84 -28.29
CA LYS A 365 35.95 0.44 -28.45
C LYS A 365 36.30 -0.42 -27.23
N GLU A 366 37.42 -0.17 -26.56
CA GLU A 366 37.84 -0.93 -25.36
C GLU A 366 37.03 -0.54 -24.13
N ARG A 367 36.61 0.73 -24.00
CA ARG A 367 35.74 1.15 -22.87
C ARG A 367 34.35 0.53 -22.92
N LEU A 368 33.75 0.38 -24.09
CA LEU A 368 32.46 -0.29 -24.25
C LEU A 368 32.55 -1.80 -24.01
N THR A 369 33.61 -2.45 -24.44
CA THR A 369 33.81 -3.89 -24.22
C THR A 369 34.09 -4.21 -22.74
N ASN A 370 34.86 -3.37 -22.06
CA ASN A 370 35.15 -3.53 -20.64
C ASN A 370 33.96 -3.21 -19.73
N LEU A 371 33.07 -2.28 -20.11
CA LEU A 371 31.82 -2.01 -19.37
C LEU A 371 30.80 -3.15 -19.53
N ILE A 372 30.77 -3.84 -20.66
CA ILE A 372 29.91 -4.99 -20.90
C ILE A 372 30.42 -6.21 -20.15
N ASN A 373 31.73 -6.48 -20.18
CA ASN A 373 32.34 -7.58 -19.45
C ASN A 373 32.30 -7.37 -17.94
N PHE A 374 32.46 -6.12 -17.45
CA PHE A 374 32.39 -5.81 -16.01
C PHE A 374 31.01 -6.08 -15.39
N ASN A 375 29.94 -5.90 -16.16
CA ASN A 375 28.58 -6.22 -15.69
C ASN A 375 28.26 -7.73 -15.74
N TYR A 376 28.98 -8.52 -16.53
CA TYR A 376 28.76 -9.96 -16.65
C TYR A 376 29.54 -10.75 -15.59
N GLU A 377 30.78 -10.33 -15.29
CA GLU A 377 31.62 -10.96 -14.25
C GLU A 377 31.18 -10.64 -12.82
N GLN A 378 30.60 -9.44 -12.57
CA GLN A 378 30.13 -9.08 -11.21
C GLN A 378 28.85 -9.79 -10.77
N ASN A 379 28.10 -10.43 -11.65
CA ASN A 379 26.92 -11.20 -11.26
C ASN A 379 27.25 -12.65 -10.82
N ASN A 380 28.48 -13.11 -11.00
CA ASN A 380 28.87 -14.51 -10.78
C ASN A 380 29.75 -14.76 -9.54
N GLU A 381 30.12 -13.75 -8.74
CA GLU A 381 31.06 -13.94 -7.62
C GLU A 381 30.42 -14.18 -6.23
N TYR A 382 29.14 -14.48 -6.14
CA TYR A 382 28.50 -14.77 -4.85
C TYR A 382 27.89 -16.17 -4.82
N ASP A 383 28.36 -16.99 -3.86
CA ASP A 383 27.85 -18.30 -3.45
C ASP A 383 28.26 -19.52 -4.27
N THR A 384 29.58 -19.75 -4.38
CA THR A 384 30.08 -21.03 -4.92
C THR A 384 29.67 -22.23 -4.06
N GLU A 385 29.63 -22.13 -2.72
CA GLU A 385 29.25 -23.24 -1.84
C GLU A 385 27.74 -23.54 -1.85
N GLU A 386 26.87 -22.54 -2.01
CA GLU A 386 25.44 -22.75 -2.10
C GLU A 386 25.00 -23.19 -3.50
N GLU A 387 25.68 -22.71 -4.54
CA GLU A 387 25.46 -23.20 -5.90
C GLU A 387 25.92 -24.65 -6.05
N GLU A 388 27.02 -25.05 -5.41
CA GLU A 388 27.49 -26.44 -5.40
C GLU A 388 26.46 -27.36 -4.72
N LYS A 389 25.93 -27.02 -3.55
CA LYS A 389 24.87 -27.80 -2.89
C LYS A 389 23.59 -27.89 -3.72
N TYR A 390 23.18 -26.78 -4.34
CA TYR A 390 22.01 -26.77 -5.20
C TYR A 390 22.20 -27.64 -6.46
N ILE A 391 23.41 -27.71 -7.00
CA ILE A 391 23.74 -28.54 -8.17
C ILE A 391 23.78 -30.04 -7.79
N GLU A 392 24.25 -30.40 -6.60
CA GLU A 392 24.33 -31.81 -6.14
C GLU A 392 22.97 -32.44 -5.90
N GLU A 393 21.93 -31.68 -5.52
CA GLU A 393 20.58 -32.16 -5.21
C GLU A 393 19.64 -32.24 -6.43
N ARG A 394 20.11 -31.89 -7.65
CA ARG A 394 19.25 -31.84 -8.84
C ARG A 394 18.95 -33.22 -9.46
N PRO A 395 17.71 -33.40 -9.99
CA PRO A 395 17.37 -34.59 -10.76
C PRO A 395 18.09 -34.61 -12.12
N LYS A 396 18.04 -35.78 -12.80
CA LYS A 396 18.60 -36.00 -14.14
C LYS A 396 18.14 -34.97 -15.15
N ASP A 397 18.99 -34.68 -16.16
CA ASP A 397 18.68 -33.79 -17.28
C ASP A 397 17.29 -34.04 -17.87
N THR A 398 16.47 -33.00 -17.90
CA THR A 398 15.07 -33.07 -18.37
C THR A 398 14.93 -32.77 -19.87
N LEU A 399 15.92 -32.10 -20.46
CA LEU A 399 16.00 -31.80 -21.89
C LEU A 399 17.15 -32.58 -22.54
N PRO A 400 17.04 -32.94 -23.84
CA PRO A 400 18.14 -33.52 -24.59
C PRO A 400 19.30 -32.53 -24.75
N GLU A 401 20.44 -33.00 -25.22
CA GLU A 401 21.51 -32.12 -25.63
C GLU A 401 21.06 -31.28 -26.83
N LEU A 402 21.32 -29.97 -26.75
CA LEU A 402 20.97 -28.99 -27.75
C LEU A 402 22.20 -28.15 -28.10
N TYR A 403 22.46 -27.97 -29.35
CA TYR A 403 23.61 -27.22 -29.86
C TYR A 403 23.14 -25.85 -30.37
N PRO A 404 23.60 -24.71 -29.79
CA PRO A 404 23.19 -23.38 -30.24
C PRO A 404 23.80 -23.06 -31.60
N ILE A 405 22.94 -22.72 -32.56
CA ILE A 405 23.31 -22.28 -33.91
C ILE A 405 23.49 -20.76 -33.91
N GLY A 406 22.66 -20.03 -33.15
CA GLY A 406 22.71 -18.59 -33.07
C GLY A 406 21.52 -17.96 -32.38
N LEU A 407 21.46 -16.63 -32.42
CA LEU A 407 20.42 -15.82 -31.78
C LEU A 407 19.54 -15.16 -32.83
N ALA A 408 18.26 -15.48 -32.84
CA ALA A 408 17.25 -14.87 -33.70
C ALA A 408 16.53 -13.71 -32.98
N LEU A 409 16.33 -12.58 -33.68
CA LEU A 409 15.62 -11.39 -33.19
C LEU A 409 16.14 -10.82 -31.86
N GLY A 410 17.41 -11.15 -31.50
CA GLY A 410 17.98 -10.72 -30.22
C GLY A 410 17.29 -11.29 -28.97
N THR A 411 16.40 -12.28 -29.14
CA THR A 411 15.55 -12.81 -28.05
C THR A 411 15.53 -14.33 -28.02
N TYR A 412 15.59 -15.01 -29.18
CA TYR A 412 15.42 -16.45 -29.27
C TYR A 412 16.74 -17.14 -29.60
N ILE A 413 17.18 -18.04 -28.73
CA ILE A 413 18.30 -18.93 -29.01
C ILE A 413 17.80 -20.04 -29.95
N VAL A 414 18.40 -20.15 -31.11
CA VAL A 414 18.12 -21.23 -32.09
C VAL A 414 19.08 -22.37 -31.83
N CYS A 415 18.57 -23.55 -31.57
CA CYS A 415 19.36 -24.74 -31.31
C CYS A 415 18.92 -25.87 -32.25
N GLU A 416 19.79 -26.83 -32.47
CA GLU A 416 19.51 -28.05 -33.21
C GLU A 416 19.99 -29.30 -32.48
N ASN A 417 19.42 -30.45 -32.86
CA ASN A 417 19.93 -31.78 -32.60
C ASN A 417 19.36 -32.76 -33.64
N GLU A 418 19.60 -34.06 -33.49
CA GLU A 418 19.12 -35.11 -34.41
C GLU A 418 17.57 -35.14 -34.57
N LYS A 419 16.82 -34.57 -33.60
CA LYS A 419 15.34 -34.58 -33.61
C LYS A 419 14.70 -33.35 -34.25
N GLY A 420 15.50 -32.31 -34.56
CA GLY A 420 14.98 -31.10 -35.21
C GLY A 420 15.57 -29.80 -34.68
N ILE A 421 14.81 -28.71 -34.85
CA ILE A 421 15.18 -27.35 -34.44
C ILE A 421 14.39 -26.93 -33.19
N TYR A 422 15.08 -26.30 -32.27
CA TYR A 422 14.51 -25.77 -31.03
C TYR A 422 14.67 -24.25 -30.98
N LEU A 423 13.63 -23.56 -30.58
CA LEU A 423 13.67 -22.12 -30.29
C LEU A 423 13.50 -21.94 -28.77
N ILE A 424 14.47 -21.34 -28.11
CA ILE A 424 14.45 -21.07 -26.69
C ILE A 424 14.32 -19.55 -26.49
N ASP A 425 13.27 -19.13 -25.80
CA ASP A 425 13.15 -17.73 -25.33
C ASP A 425 14.14 -17.52 -24.18
N GLN A 426 15.21 -16.72 -24.42
CA GLN A 426 16.29 -16.49 -23.44
C GLN A 426 15.76 -15.89 -22.13
N HIS A 427 14.77 -14.97 -22.21
CA HIS A 427 14.21 -14.33 -21.03
C HIS A 427 13.36 -15.32 -20.21
N ALA A 428 12.47 -16.07 -20.87
CA ALA A 428 11.64 -17.07 -20.20
C ALA A 428 12.48 -18.22 -19.61
N ALA A 429 13.58 -18.62 -20.29
CA ALA A 429 14.51 -19.62 -19.79
C ALA A 429 15.24 -19.16 -18.53
N GLU A 430 15.76 -17.94 -18.51
CA GLU A 430 16.40 -17.39 -17.32
C GLU A 430 15.42 -17.17 -16.16
N GLU A 431 14.19 -16.68 -16.44
CA GLU A 431 13.15 -16.61 -15.41
C GLU A 431 12.93 -17.97 -14.75
N ARG A 432 12.91 -19.07 -15.51
CA ARG A 432 12.74 -20.43 -14.99
C ARG A 432 13.97 -20.86 -14.16
N ILE A 433 15.15 -20.66 -14.66
CA ILE A 433 16.40 -21.02 -13.97
C ILE A 433 16.49 -20.27 -12.62
N ASN A 434 16.29 -18.96 -12.65
CA ASN A 434 16.34 -18.11 -11.45
C ASN A 434 15.22 -18.45 -10.47
N TYR A 435 14.01 -18.80 -10.96
CA TYR A 435 12.90 -19.18 -10.10
C TYR A 435 13.19 -20.47 -9.32
N GLU A 436 13.68 -21.51 -9.97
CA GLU A 436 13.99 -22.77 -9.28
C GLU A 436 15.13 -22.58 -8.26
N ARG A 437 16.16 -21.79 -8.62
CA ARG A 437 17.23 -21.40 -7.69
C ARG A 437 16.69 -20.63 -6.48
N ASN A 438 15.92 -19.57 -6.72
CA ASN A 438 15.39 -18.74 -5.64
C ASN A 438 14.38 -19.50 -4.76
N SER A 439 13.57 -20.39 -5.36
CA SER A 439 12.68 -21.28 -4.60
C SER A 439 13.44 -22.21 -3.67
N TYR A 440 14.57 -22.75 -4.13
CA TYR A 440 15.44 -23.59 -3.30
C TYR A 440 16.07 -22.78 -2.15
N LEU A 441 16.62 -21.60 -2.42
CA LEU A 441 17.23 -20.72 -1.41
C LEU A 441 16.21 -20.25 -0.35
N LEU A 442 14.97 -20.01 -0.75
CA LEU A 442 13.89 -19.67 0.17
C LEU A 442 13.43 -20.84 1.04
N ALA A 443 13.53 -22.07 0.51
CA ALA A 443 13.24 -23.29 1.27
C ALA A 443 14.39 -23.67 2.23
N HIS A 444 15.64 -23.29 1.91
CA HIS A 444 16.86 -23.60 2.65
C HIS A 444 17.65 -22.31 2.96
N PRO A 445 17.17 -21.45 3.87
CA PRO A 445 17.84 -20.19 4.16
C PRO A 445 19.23 -20.44 4.78
N SER A 446 20.26 -20.04 4.07
CA SER A 446 21.67 -20.26 4.44
C SER A 446 22.18 -19.40 5.59
N GLY A 447 21.44 -18.38 5.99
CA GLY A 447 21.87 -17.40 6.99
C GLY A 447 22.88 -16.36 6.49
N ASN A 448 23.34 -16.45 5.24
CA ASN A 448 24.25 -15.46 4.65
C ASN A 448 23.53 -14.15 4.36
N THR A 449 23.96 -13.08 5.02
CA THR A 449 23.36 -11.76 4.90
C THR A 449 24.39 -10.67 4.60
N ILE A 450 23.95 -9.62 3.92
CA ILE A 450 24.75 -8.42 3.65
C ILE A 450 24.19 -7.27 4.48
N THR A 451 25.07 -6.50 5.11
CA THR A 451 24.74 -5.21 5.71
C THR A 451 24.91 -4.12 4.65
N PRO A 452 23.85 -3.39 4.26
CA PRO A 452 23.95 -2.34 3.25
C PRO A 452 24.89 -1.21 3.72
N LEU A 453 25.84 -0.80 2.88
CA LEU A 453 26.72 0.35 3.17
C LEU A 453 25.94 1.67 3.25
N ILE A 454 24.95 1.85 2.39
CA ILE A 454 24.01 2.97 2.43
C ILE A 454 22.72 2.46 3.05
N PRO A 455 22.23 3.06 4.15
CA PRO A 455 21.01 2.63 4.80
C PRO A 455 19.82 2.60 3.84
N ILE A 456 19.14 1.47 3.71
CA ILE A 456 17.90 1.33 2.98
C ILE A 456 16.77 1.69 3.94
N ILE A 457 16.05 2.78 3.64
CA ILE A 457 14.91 3.24 4.43
C ILE A 457 13.64 3.02 3.61
N ILE A 458 12.66 2.35 4.21
CA ILE A 458 11.33 2.10 3.65
C ILE A 458 10.31 2.89 4.46
N GLU A 459 9.68 3.90 3.84
CA GLU A 459 8.56 4.65 4.40
C GLU A 459 7.25 3.94 4.05
N LEU A 460 6.37 3.77 5.03
CA LEU A 460 5.07 3.14 4.90
C LEU A 460 3.96 4.06 5.40
N PRO A 461 2.73 3.96 4.88
CA PRO A 461 1.57 4.50 5.58
C PRO A 461 1.48 3.96 7.01
N ASN A 462 1.06 4.78 7.97
CA ASN A 462 1.07 4.41 9.39
C ASN A 462 0.32 3.11 9.69
N ASN A 463 -0.82 2.87 9.02
CA ASN A 463 -1.59 1.63 9.15
C ASN A 463 -0.84 0.40 8.59
N GLU A 464 -0.03 0.56 7.54
CA GLU A 464 0.80 -0.51 6.99
C GLU A 464 2.02 -0.78 7.87
N PHE A 465 2.64 0.27 8.42
CA PHE A 465 3.73 0.14 9.39
C PHE A 465 3.32 -0.74 10.58
N ILE A 466 2.10 -0.55 11.10
CA ILE A 466 1.55 -1.34 12.21
C ILE A 466 1.37 -2.81 11.79
N LYS A 467 0.89 -3.08 10.56
CA LYS A 467 0.71 -4.45 10.05
C LYS A 467 2.04 -5.17 9.84
N VAL A 468 3.07 -4.47 9.37
CA VAL A 468 4.43 -5.05 9.26
C VAL A 468 4.95 -5.40 10.64
N LYS A 469 4.75 -4.54 11.64
CA LYS A 469 5.16 -4.79 13.02
C LYS A 469 4.52 -6.06 13.61
N GLU A 470 3.24 -6.31 13.33
CA GLU A 470 2.54 -7.54 13.72
C GLU A 470 3.15 -8.81 13.10
N ASN A 471 3.79 -8.68 11.94
CA ASN A 471 4.29 -9.79 11.13
C ASN A 471 5.83 -9.75 10.97
N ILE A 472 6.54 -9.20 11.92
CA ILE A 472 8.00 -9.04 11.86
C ILE A 472 8.71 -10.39 11.71
N ASP A 473 8.14 -11.45 12.30
CA ASP A 473 8.66 -12.82 12.23
C ASP A 473 8.80 -13.35 10.79
N ILE A 474 7.99 -12.84 9.86
CA ILE A 474 8.11 -13.18 8.44
C ILE A 474 9.42 -12.62 7.87
N LEU A 475 9.80 -11.39 8.24
CA LEU A 475 11.06 -10.79 7.81
C LEU A 475 12.26 -11.53 8.40
N ASP A 476 12.18 -11.92 9.67
CA ASP A 476 13.23 -12.71 10.32
C ASP A 476 13.40 -14.09 9.65
N SER A 477 12.30 -14.73 9.25
CA SER A 477 12.35 -16.01 8.51
C SER A 477 13.00 -15.90 7.14
N LEU A 478 13.04 -14.70 6.55
CA LEU A 478 13.72 -14.37 5.30
C LEU A 478 15.15 -13.85 5.52
N ASN A 479 15.66 -13.84 6.75
CA ASN A 479 16.94 -13.23 7.12
C ASN A 479 17.03 -11.72 6.80
N ILE A 480 15.90 -11.00 6.85
CA ILE A 480 15.82 -9.55 6.69
C ILE A 480 15.71 -8.93 8.08
N LYS A 481 16.78 -8.32 8.57
CA LYS A 481 16.75 -7.61 9.86
C LYS A 481 16.41 -6.15 9.66
N VAL A 482 15.46 -5.69 10.43
CA VAL A 482 14.95 -4.31 10.37
C VAL A 482 14.91 -3.69 11.74
N GLU A 483 14.96 -2.35 11.80
CA GLU A 483 14.67 -1.57 13.01
C GLU A 483 13.69 -0.45 12.69
N GLU A 484 12.91 -0.03 13.69
CA GLU A 484 12.02 1.12 13.56
C GLU A 484 12.85 2.39 13.43
N PHE A 485 12.59 3.19 12.39
CA PHE A 485 13.28 4.43 12.10
C PHE A 485 12.28 5.58 11.93
N GLY A 486 12.05 6.34 13.01
CA GLY A 486 11.00 7.36 13.04
C GLY A 486 9.61 6.78 13.34
N SER A 487 8.56 7.46 12.85
CA SER A 487 7.17 7.11 13.19
C SER A 487 6.54 6.08 12.26
N ASN A 488 7.02 5.98 11.02
CA ASN A 488 6.38 5.18 9.97
C ASN A 488 7.39 4.61 8.96
N SER A 489 8.64 4.41 9.37
CA SER A 489 9.70 3.92 8.51
C SER A 489 10.46 2.78 9.18
N TYR A 490 11.00 1.88 8.35
CA TYR A 490 11.95 0.86 8.77
C TYR A 490 13.30 1.12 8.13
N ARG A 491 14.37 0.96 8.91
CA ARG A 491 15.75 0.88 8.43
C ARG A 491 16.13 -0.59 8.32
N ILE A 492 16.64 -0.98 7.15
CA ILE A 492 17.11 -2.34 6.90
C ILE A 492 18.54 -2.45 7.42
N LEU A 493 18.75 -3.36 8.36
CA LEU A 493 20.06 -3.64 8.96
C LEU A 493 20.83 -4.69 8.16
N SER A 494 20.14 -5.73 7.68
CA SER A 494 20.73 -6.75 6.80
C SER A 494 19.65 -7.39 5.92
N HIS A 495 20.09 -7.94 4.79
CA HIS A 495 19.25 -8.69 3.86
C HIS A 495 20.04 -9.87 3.26
N PRO A 496 19.36 -10.88 2.68
CA PRO A 496 20.01 -12.01 2.03
C PRO A 496 20.96 -11.60 0.90
N THR A 497 22.04 -12.36 0.73
CA THR A 497 23.05 -12.16 -0.32
C THR A 497 22.50 -12.31 -1.73
N TRP A 498 21.47 -13.15 -1.92
CA TRP A 498 20.87 -13.47 -3.20
C TRP A 498 19.92 -12.39 -3.76
N PHE A 499 19.72 -11.26 -3.03
CA PHE A 499 18.98 -10.13 -3.59
C PHE A 499 19.75 -9.48 -4.74
N THR A 500 19.04 -9.11 -5.81
CA THR A 500 19.63 -8.46 -6.98
C THR A 500 20.25 -7.12 -6.61
N LYS A 501 21.56 -6.96 -6.86
CA LYS A 501 22.30 -5.71 -6.58
C LYS A 501 21.63 -4.50 -7.23
N GLY A 502 21.46 -3.44 -6.44
CA GLY A 502 20.84 -2.18 -6.87
C GLY A 502 19.31 -2.22 -6.90
N ARG A 503 18.68 -3.37 -6.59
CA ARG A 503 17.22 -3.54 -6.50
C ARG A 503 16.72 -3.97 -5.13
N GLU A 504 17.57 -3.98 -4.14
CA GLU A 504 17.27 -4.44 -2.78
C GLU A 504 16.09 -3.67 -2.19
N LYS A 505 16.08 -2.33 -2.35
CA LYS A 505 14.98 -1.48 -1.89
C LYS A 505 13.65 -1.86 -2.55
N GLU A 506 13.64 -2.14 -3.84
CA GLU A 506 12.45 -2.54 -4.59
C GLU A 506 11.90 -3.89 -4.11
N ILE A 507 12.79 -4.87 -3.94
CA ILE A 507 12.45 -6.22 -3.47
C ILE A 507 11.86 -6.14 -2.05
N ILE A 508 12.54 -5.44 -1.14
CA ILE A 508 12.10 -5.30 0.26
C ILE A 508 10.78 -4.54 0.35
N SER A 509 10.61 -3.47 -0.44
CA SER A 509 9.33 -2.74 -0.51
C SER A 509 8.18 -3.64 -0.94
N LYS A 510 8.42 -4.56 -1.88
CA LYS A 510 7.41 -5.52 -2.34
C LYS A 510 7.10 -6.57 -1.27
N ILE A 511 8.10 -7.06 -0.55
CA ILE A 511 7.92 -7.95 0.59
C ILE A 511 7.02 -7.28 1.65
N PHE A 512 7.28 -6.02 1.98
CA PHE A 512 6.48 -5.26 2.94
C PHE A 512 5.03 -5.08 2.45
N GLU A 513 4.84 -4.80 1.16
CA GLU A 513 3.52 -4.70 0.55
C GLU A 513 2.75 -6.02 0.63
N ASP A 514 3.39 -7.15 0.37
CA ASP A 514 2.76 -8.48 0.44
C ASP A 514 2.40 -8.86 1.89
N ILE A 515 3.24 -8.50 2.86
CA ILE A 515 2.95 -8.65 4.30
C ILE A 515 1.72 -7.80 4.69
N THR A 516 1.63 -6.56 4.23
CA THR A 516 0.51 -5.66 4.59
C THR A 516 -0.82 -6.08 3.96
N ASN A 517 -0.78 -6.79 2.83
CA ASN A 517 -1.95 -7.33 2.14
C ASN A 517 -2.31 -8.76 2.57
N LYS A 518 -1.62 -9.32 3.59
CA LYS A 518 -1.89 -10.64 4.16
C LYS A 518 -3.36 -10.78 4.52
N GLY A 519 -4.06 -11.69 3.83
CA GLY A 519 -5.44 -12.07 4.12
C GLY A 519 -5.54 -13.20 5.14
N LYS A 520 -6.78 -13.64 5.45
CA LYS A 520 -7.03 -14.78 6.36
C LYS A 520 -6.42 -16.09 5.84
N ASP A 521 -6.29 -16.25 4.51
CA ASP A 521 -5.77 -17.45 3.84
C ASP A 521 -4.27 -17.31 3.51
N PHE A 522 -3.52 -16.57 4.32
CA PHE A 522 -2.08 -16.42 4.13
C PHE A 522 -1.37 -17.77 4.34
N SER A 523 -0.58 -18.17 3.35
CA SER A 523 0.32 -19.32 3.41
C SER A 523 1.75 -18.86 3.15
N LEU A 524 2.68 -19.21 4.04
CA LEU A 524 4.10 -18.89 3.88
C LEU A 524 4.66 -19.53 2.60
N ALA A 525 4.22 -20.74 2.25
CA ALA A 525 4.63 -21.39 1.01
C ALA A 525 4.21 -20.58 -0.24
N LYS A 526 2.97 -20.06 -0.27
CA LYS A 526 2.50 -19.21 -1.36
C LYS A 526 3.21 -17.85 -1.40
N PHE A 527 3.54 -17.31 -0.23
CA PHE A 527 4.32 -16.08 -0.12
C PHE A 527 5.74 -16.28 -0.68
N ASN A 528 6.43 -17.35 -0.28
CA ASN A 528 7.75 -17.69 -0.79
C ASN A 528 7.74 -17.96 -2.31
N ASP A 529 6.72 -18.63 -2.83
CA ASP A 529 6.54 -18.85 -4.28
C ASP A 529 6.40 -17.51 -5.04
N ASN A 530 5.58 -16.59 -4.54
CA ASN A 530 5.44 -15.26 -5.13
C ASN A 530 6.74 -14.45 -5.07
N LEU A 531 7.47 -14.55 -3.96
CA LEU A 531 8.76 -13.89 -3.78
C LEU A 531 9.82 -14.45 -4.74
N ALA A 532 9.88 -15.78 -4.89
CA ALA A 532 10.76 -16.44 -5.87
C ALA A 532 10.49 -15.95 -7.29
N LYS A 533 9.21 -15.87 -7.70
CA LYS A 533 8.79 -15.33 -9.01
C LYS A 533 9.23 -13.89 -9.19
N LEU A 534 8.99 -13.04 -8.19
CA LEU A 534 9.35 -11.62 -8.23
C LEU A 534 10.84 -11.42 -8.43
N VAL A 535 11.66 -12.05 -7.60
CA VAL A 535 13.12 -11.89 -7.65
C VAL A 535 13.67 -12.44 -8.97
N SER A 536 13.14 -13.56 -9.45
CA SER A 536 13.57 -14.19 -10.70
C SER A 536 13.31 -13.31 -11.92
N CYS A 537 12.13 -12.70 -12.00
CA CYS A 537 11.82 -11.73 -13.05
C CYS A 537 12.75 -10.50 -13.03
N LYS A 538 13.20 -10.07 -11.82
CA LYS A 538 14.11 -8.93 -11.68
C LYS A 538 15.58 -9.28 -11.99
N MET A 539 15.95 -10.55 -11.91
CA MET A 539 17.30 -11.05 -12.23
C MET A 539 17.48 -11.35 -13.72
N SER A 540 16.40 -11.64 -14.44
CA SER A 540 16.47 -12.13 -15.82
C SER A 540 16.90 -11.04 -16.82
N ILE A 541 17.62 -11.45 -17.86
CA ILE A 541 18.08 -10.59 -18.97
C ILE A 541 16.88 -9.91 -19.63
N LYS A 542 17.02 -8.63 -19.93
CA LYS A 542 15.98 -7.90 -20.66
C LYS A 542 15.87 -8.43 -22.10
N ALA A 543 14.65 -8.49 -22.62
CA ALA A 543 14.40 -8.81 -24.03
C ALA A 543 15.26 -7.92 -24.97
N ASN A 544 15.67 -8.46 -26.11
CA ASN A 544 16.56 -7.82 -27.10
C ASN A 544 18.01 -7.57 -26.63
N THR A 545 18.48 -8.28 -25.62
CA THR A 545 19.90 -8.25 -25.24
C THR A 545 20.65 -9.33 -26.04
N ARG A 546 21.64 -8.93 -26.82
CA ARG A 546 22.49 -9.89 -27.54
C ARG A 546 23.47 -10.53 -26.55
N ILE A 547 23.46 -11.85 -26.46
CA ILE A 547 24.34 -12.67 -25.62
C ILE A 547 25.35 -13.43 -26.48
N THR A 548 26.52 -13.72 -25.90
CA THR A 548 27.57 -14.48 -26.57
C THR A 548 27.16 -15.94 -26.73
N LYS A 549 27.90 -16.72 -27.55
CA LYS A 549 27.61 -18.13 -27.76
C LYS A 549 27.81 -18.95 -26.47
N GLU A 550 28.82 -18.62 -25.72
CA GLU A 550 29.14 -19.23 -24.41
C GLU A 550 27.98 -19.03 -23.42
N ALA A 551 27.42 -17.80 -23.38
CA ALA A 551 26.24 -17.48 -22.54
C ALA A 551 24.99 -18.24 -23.01
N GLN A 552 24.80 -18.45 -24.32
CA GLN A 552 23.70 -19.27 -24.85
C GLN A 552 23.85 -20.74 -24.38
N GLU A 553 25.06 -21.31 -24.46
CA GLU A 553 25.35 -22.66 -24.00
C GLU A 553 25.11 -22.81 -22.50
N GLU A 554 25.50 -21.81 -21.71
CA GLU A 554 25.29 -21.79 -20.26
C GLU A 554 23.79 -21.78 -19.88
N ILE A 555 23.00 -20.94 -20.56
CA ILE A 555 21.52 -20.89 -20.35
C ILE A 555 20.91 -22.26 -20.70
N ILE A 556 21.28 -22.87 -21.83
CA ILE A 556 20.78 -24.18 -22.23
C ILE A 556 21.12 -25.24 -21.19
N ASN A 557 22.37 -25.29 -20.73
CA ASN A 557 22.84 -26.25 -19.75
C ASN A 557 22.15 -26.09 -18.39
N LYS A 558 21.94 -24.84 -17.93
CA LYS A 558 21.18 -24.55 -16.70
C LYS A 558 19.71 -24.93 -16.85
N LEU A 559 19.08 -24.62 -18.01
CA LEU A 559 17.68 -24.96 -18.29
C LEU A 559 17.44 -26.48 -18.31
N ARG A 560 18.38 -27.27 -18.90
CA ARG A 560 18.35 -28.75 -18.89
C ARG A 560 18.27 -29.33 -17.48
N LYS A 561 18.88 -28.67 -16.53
CA LYS A 561 18.89 -29.08 -15.12
C LYS A 561 17.66 -28.63 -14.33
N CYS A 562 16.75 -27.86 -14.89
CA CYS A 562 15.53 -27.45 -14.23
C CYS A 562 14.53 -28.62 -14.12
N ASN A 563 13.74 -28.65 -13.06
CA ASN A 563 12.67 -29.64 -12.86
C ASN A 563 11.57 -29.52 -13.92
N ASN A 564 11.25 -28.28 -14.33
CA ASN A 564 10.28 -28.01 -15.39
C ASN A 564 10.84 -26.98 -16.39
N PRO A 565 11.64 -27.40 -17.38
CA PRO A 565 12.28 -26.49 -18.32
C PRO A 565 11.31 -25.93 -19.38
N PHE A 566 10.05 -26.38 -19.45
CA PHE A 566 9.12 -26.11 -20.57
C PHE A 566 8.35 -24.80 -20.45
N ASN A 567 8.19 -24.28 -19.22
CA ASN A 567 7.43 -23.05 -18.97
C ASN A 567 8.13 -22.17 -17.94
N CYS A 568 8.11 -20.85 -18.14
CA CYS A 568 8.53 -19.91 -17.12
C CYS A 568 7.53 -19.88 -15.94
N PRO A 569 7.87 -19.27 -14.79
CA PRO A 569 6.97 -19.20 -13.63
C PRO A 569 5.63 -18.50 -13.90
N HIS A 570 5.55 -17.73 -14.99
CA HIS A 570 4.35 -17.01 -15.43
C HIS A 570 3.52 -17.80 -16.45
N GLY A 571 3.93 -19.05 -16.80
CA GLY A 571 3.23 -19.92 -17.72
C GLY A 571 3.56 -19.73 -19.21
N ARG A 572 4.53 -18.86 -19.56
CA ARG A 572 4.98 -18.71 -20.95
C ARG A 572 5.86 -19.90 -21.34
N PRO A 573 5.73 -20.47 -22.55
CA PRO A 573 6.66 -21.47 -23.04
C PRO A 573 8.11 -20.94 -23.06
N THR A 574 9.05 -21.73 -22.54
CA THR A 574 10.48 -21.41 -22.59
C THR A 574 11.12 -21.95 -23.86
N ILE A 575 10.58 -23.05 -24.41
CA ILE A 575 11.13 -23.77 -25.53
C ILE A 575 10.01 -24.22 -26.47
N ILE A 576 10.26 -24.10 -27.78
CA ILE A 576 9.42 -24.62 -28.85
C ILE A 576 10.27 -25.56 -29.70
N HIS A 577 9.73 -26.71 -30.08
CA HIS A 577 10.42 -27.72 -30.89
C HIS A 577 9.71 -27.90 -32.24
N PHE A 578 10.47 -27.88 -33.31
CA PHE A 578 10.05 -28.24 -34.67
C PHE A 578 10.78 -29.52 -35.06
N THR A 579 10.05 -30.62 -35.18
CA THR A 579 10.63 -31.89 -35.59
C THR A 579 11.16 -31.82 -37.03
N THR A 580 12.14 -32.67 -37.38
CA THR A 580 12.67 -32.79 -38.76
C THR A 580 11.53 -33.06 -39.74
N TYR A 581 10.60 -33.94 -39.37
CA TYR A 581 9.42 -34.26 -40.20
C TYR A 581 8.52 -33.04 -40.45
N GLU A 582 8.22 -32.25 -39.44
CA GLU A 582 7.43 -31.01 -39.59
C GLU A 582 8.11 -30.00 -40.53
N ILE A 583 9.41 -29.83 -40.40
CA ILE A 583 10.19 -28.96 -41.22
C ILE A 583 10.19 -29.43 -42.69
N GLU A 584 10.47 -30.70 -42.94
CA GLU A 584 10.43 -31.33 -44.27
C GLU A 584 9.06 -31.25 -44.92
N ARG A 585 7.99 -31.44 -44.12
CA ARG A 585 6.61 -31.24 -44.58
C ARG A 585 6.30 -29.82 -44.99
N MET A 586 6.77 -28.82 -44.23
CA MET A 586 6.63 -27.40 -44.59
C MET A 586 7.29 -27.11 -45.95
N PHE A 587 8.44 -27.73 -46.23
CA PHE A 587 9.12 -27.62 -47.52
C PHE A 587 8.59 -28.58 -48.59
N LYS A 588 7.50 -29.32 -48.34
CA LYS A 588 6.91 -30.32 -49.24
C LYS A 588 7.90 -31.39 -49.70
N ARG A 589 8.86 -31.76 -48.86
CA ARG A 589 9.85 -32.83 -49.12
C ARG A 589 9.35 -34.23 -48.69
N VAL A 590 8.36 -34.26 -47.83
CA VAL A 590 7.67 -35.47 -47.39
C VAL A 590 6.20 -35.29 -47.75
N VAL A 591 5.57 -36.28 -48.39
CA VAL A 591 4.14 -36.29 -48.81
C VAL A 591 3.28 -36.84 -47.67
#